data_8d2abdd4000b3afc2415ab5e4909f300
#
_entry.id   8d2abdd4000b3afc2415ab5e4909f300
#
_cell.length_a   1.000
_cell.length_b   1.000
_cell.length_c   1.000
_cell.angle_alpha   90.00
_cell.angle_beta   90.00
_cell.angle_gamma   90.00
#
_symmetry.space_group_name_H-M   'P 1'
#
loop_
_entity.id
_entity.type
_entity.pdbx_description
1 polymer ?
#
loop_
_entity_poly.entity_id
_entity_poly.type
_entity_poly.pdbx_seq_one_letter_code
_entity_poly.pdbx_strand_id
1 'polypeptide(L)'
;MIASHADNIWTRLDAALATVPEDARTPPPGARIGAVLVLLEEGQDAQAALRLVLTRRRPDLRSHPGQLSFAGGRVEPGETATEAALREATEAIGLDPGSVSVLGHGPTFYIPPSRFWVVPVVARWHAPHPLVVEPREVAQVL
;
A
#
# COMPACT_ATOMS: atom_id res chain seq x y z
N MET A 1 -13.98 23.94 -17.85
CA MET A 1 -12.61 23.51 -17.60
C MET A 1 -12.52 22.00 -17.69
N ILE A 2 -11.60 21.52 -18.47
CA ILE A 2 -11.42 20.08 -18.66
C ILE A 2 -10.51 19.56 -17.54
N ALA A 3 -10.97 18.53 -16.82
CA ALA A 3 -10.14 17.88 -15.80
C ALA A 3 -8.90 17.25 -16.45
N SER A 4 -7.80 17.25 -15.75
CA SER A 4 -6.59 16.58 -16.23
C SER A 4 -6.83 15.08 -16.28
N HIS A 5 -6.01 14.38 -17.07
CA HIS A 5 -6.09 12.92 -17.16
C HIS A 5 -5.87 12.27 -15.78
N ALA A 6 -4.97 12.82 -14.97
CA ALA A 6 -4.71 12.33 -13.61
C ALA A 6 -5.93 12.52 -12.71
N ASP A 7 -6.62 13.65 -12.79
CA ASP A 7 -7.84 13.88 -12.00
C ASP A 7 -8.92 12.85 -12.31
N ASN A 8 -9.08 12.51 -13.60
CA ASN A 8 -10.02 11.47 -14.01
C ASN A 8 -9.65 10.10 -13.43
N ILE A 9 -8.35 9.79 -13.37
CA ILE A 9 -7.87 8.53 -12.81
C ILE A 9 -8.20 8.46 -11.31
N TRP A 10 -7.95 9.53 -10.56
CA TRP A 10 -8.24 9.55 -9.12
C TRP A 10 -9.73 9.39 -8.85
N THR A 11 -10.57 10.06 -9.62
CA THR A 11 -12.02 9.92 -9.50
C THR A 11 -12.46 8.49 -9.80
N ARG A 12 -11.90 7.87 -10.84
CA ARG A 12 -12.21 6.50 -11.21
C ARG A 12 -11.78 5.49 -10.16
N LEU A 13 -10.62 5.72 -9.53
CA LEU A 13 -10.15 4.88 -8.43
C LEU A 13 -11.07 4.97 -7.21
N ASP A 14 -11.46 6.17 -6.83
CA ASP A 14 -12.43 6.36 -5.74
C ASP A 14 -13.73 5.59 -6.01
N ALA A 15 -14.26 5.73 -7.22
CA ALA A 15 -15.48 5.03 -7.60
C ALA A 15 -15.32 3.51 -7.57
N ALA A 16 -14.18 3.01 -8.08
CA ALA A 16 -13.89 1.57 -8.10
C ALA A 16 -13.75 1.00 -6.68
N LEU A 17 -13.07 1.71 -5.79
CA LEU A 17 -12.90 1.27 -4.41
C LEU A 17 -14.23 1.30 -3.64
N ALA A 18 -15.12 2.23 -3.95
CA ALA A 18 -16.44 2.30 -3.33
C ALA A 18 -17.32 1.12 -3.70
N THR A 19 -17.04 0.43 -4.82
CA THR A 19 -17.81 -0.74 -5.24
C THR A 19 -17.31 -2.06 -4.66
N VAL A 20 -16.19 -2.05 -3.94
CA VAL A 20 -15.67 -3.28 -3.31
C VAL A 20 -16.66 -3.74 -2.23
N PRO A 21 -17.20 -4.98 -2.31
CA PRO A 21 -18.14 -5.46 -1.30
C PRO A 21 -17.52 -5.49 0.09
N GLU A 22 -18.34 -5.22 1.10
CA GLU A 22 -17.84 -5.17 2.48
C GLU A 22 -17.27 -6.52 2.94
N ASP A 23 -17.90 -7.61 2.54
CA ASP A 23 -17.42 -8.97 2.87
C ASP A 23 -16.07 -9.27 2.23
N ALA A 24 -15.79 -8.69 1.05
CA ALA A 24 -14.49 -8.82 0.40
C ALA A 24 -13.41 -7.94 1.06
N ARG A 25 -13.83 -6.97 1.89
CA ARG A 25 -12.92 -6.08 2.61
C ARG A 25 -12.65 -6.53 4.05
N THR A 26 -13.40 -7.52 4.53
CA THR A 26 -13.33 -7.96 5.92
C THR A 26 -12.77 -9.38 5.98
N PRO A 27 -11.63 -9.60 6.67
CA PRO A 27 -11.10 -10.95 6.85
C PRO A 27 -12.03 -11.81 7.69
N PRO A 28 -11.97 -13.16 7.54
CA PRO A 28 -12.72 -14.05 8.40
C PRO A 28 -12.35 -13.88 9.87
N PRO A 29 -13.28 -14.14 10.80
CA PRO A 29 -12.96 -14.11 12.23
C PRO A 29 -11.78 -15.04 12.56
N GLY A 30 -10.90 -14.57 13.42
CA GLY A 30 -9.73 -15.34 13.83
C GLY A 30 -8.57 -15.39 12.82
N ALA A 31 -8.71 -14.75 11.67
CA ALA A 31 -7.65 -14.71 10.67
C ALA A 31 -6.46 -13.87 11.16
N ARG A 32 -5.27 -14.24 10.72
CA ARG A 32 -4.09 -13.40 10.89
C ARG A 32 -4.15 -12.31 9.84
N ILE A 33 -4.13 -11.06 10.28
CA ILE A 33 -4.37 -9.92 9.38
C ILE A 33 -3.08 -9.18 9.10
N GLY A 34 -2.79 -8.98 7.82
CA GLY A 34 -1.76 -8.09 7.35
C GLY A 34 -2.37 -6.94 6.57
N ALA A 35 -1.62 -5.86 6.43
CA ALA A 35 -2.02 -4.73 5.62
C ALA A 35 -0.84 -4.30 4.76
N VAL A 36 -1.11 -3.92 3.52
CA VAL A 36 -0.11 -3.36 2.61
C VAL A 36 -0.57 -2.00 2.14
N LEU A 37 0.38 -1.11 1.90
CA LEU A 37 0.11 0.21 1.37
C LEU A 37 0.36 0.22 -0.14
N VAL A 38 -0.72 0.36 -0.90
CA VAL A 38 -0.65 0.56 -2.34
C VAL A 38 -0.56 2.06 -2.56
N LEU A 39 0.68 2.56 -2.60
CA LEU A 39 0.96 3.99 -2.66
C LEU A 39 1.13 4.41 -4.12
N LEU A 40 0.26 5.32 -4.53
CA LEU A 40 0.19 5.81 -5.91
C LEU A 40 0.55 7.29 -5.95
N GLU A 41 1.36 7.67 -6.93
CA GLU A 41 1.61 9.09 -7.22
C GLU A 41 1.34 9.39 -8.69
N GLU A 42 1.15 10.65 -9.01
CA GLU A 42 0.97 11.06 -10.39
C GLU A 42 2.25 10.85 -11.18
N GLY A 43 2.12 10.24 -12.35
CA GLY A 43 3.21 10.14 -13.29
C GLY A 43 3.54 11.50 -13.88
N GLN A 44 4.79 11.66 -14.29
CA GLN A 44 5.28 12.96 -14.77
C GLN A 44 5.10 13.16 -16.27
N ASP A 45 4.65 12.14 -16.99
CA ASP A 45 4.43 12.25 -18.43
C ASP A 45 3.10 11.62 -18.84
N ALA A 46 2.71 11.85 -20.09
CA ALA A 46 1.41 11.41 -20.60
C ALA A 46 1.30 9.89 -20.73
N GLN A 47 2.42 9.16 -20.74
CA GLN A 47 2.42 7.71 -20.88
C GLN A 47 2.35 6.98 -19.55
N ALA A 48 2.75 7.66 -18.48
CA ALA A 48 2.71 7.10 -17.13
C ALA A 48 1.82 8.00 -16.26
N ALA A 49 0.51 7.75 -16.33
CA ALA A 49 -0.47 8.53 -15.58
C ALA A 49 -0.36 8.31 -14.07
N LEU A 50 0.02 7.11 -13.66
CA LEU A 50 0.23 6.75 -12.26
C LEU A 50 1.53 6.00 -12.10
N ARG A 51 2.13 6.16 -10.92
CA ARG A 51 3.32 5.41 -10.51
C ARG A 51 3.04 4.72 -9.19
N LEU A 52 3.49 3.48 -9.10
CA LEU A 52 3.43 2.70 -7.86
C LEU A 52 4.75 2.82 -7.12
N VAL A 53 4.68 2.89 -5.80
CA VAL A 53 5.87 2.80 -4.96
C VAL A 53 6.02 1.37 -4.50
N LEU A 54 7.08 0.72 -4.94
CA LEU A 54 7.40 -0.67 -4.59
C LEU A 54 8.72 -0.73 -3.84
N THR A 55 8.86 -1.72 -2.99
CA THR A 55 10.10 -1.99 -2.29
C THR A 55 10.66 -3.33 -2.75
N ARG A 56 11.98 -3.43 -2.74
CA ARG A 56 12.67 -4.71 -2.93
C ARG A 56 13.17 -5.16 -1.57
N ARG A 57 12.74 -6.35 -1.14
CA ARG A 57 13.19 -6.93 0.11
C ARG A 57 14.66 -7.34 0.01
N ARG A 58 15.37 -7.31 1.13
CA ARG A 58 16.77 -7.73 1.14
C ARG A 58 16.89 -9.19 0.70
N PRO A 59 17.95 -9.54 -0.06
CA PRO A 59 18.11 -10.91 -0.54
C PRO A 59 18.49 -11.91 0.55
N ASP A 60 18.92 -11.44 1.72
CA ASP A 60 19.33 -12.30 2.84
C ASP A 60 18.22 -12.53 3.88
N LEU A 61 17.00 -12.03 3.64
CA LEU A 61 15.88 -12.27 4.54
C LEU A 61 15.37 -13.71 4.43
N ARG A 62 14.87 -14.25 5.55
CA ARG A 62 14.29 -15.59 5.58
C ARG A 62 12.99 -15.69 4.81
N SER A 63 12.18 -14.62 4.84
CA SER A 63 10.89 -14.58 4.15
C SER A 63 10.98 -13.69 2.93
N HIS A 64 10.61 -14.24 1.79
CA HIS A 64 10.50 -13.51 0.52
C HIS A 64 11.75 -12.71 0.15
N PRO A 65 12.96 -13.34 0.14
CA PRO A 65 14.19 -12.61 -0.16
C PRO A 65 14.18 -12.08 -1.59
N GLY A 66 14.61 -10.83 -1.76
CA GLY A 66 14.75 -10.19 -3.06
C GLY A 66 13.46 -9.87 -3.79
N GLN A 67 12.30 -10.21 -3.22
CA GLN A 67 11.01 -9.99 -3.88
C GLN A 67 10.59 -8.53 -3.85
N LEU A 68 9.89 -8.14 -4.90
CA LEU A 68 9.19 -6.85 -4.93
C LEU A 68 7.92 -6.96 -4.10
N SER A 69 7.62 -5.93 -3.33
CA SER A 69 6.42 -5.89 -2.52
C SER A 69 6.01 -4.45 -2.23
N PHE A 70 4.75 -4.30 -1.81
CA PHE A 70 4.32 -3.06 -1.19
C PHE A 70 4.83 -3.03 0.25
N ALA A 71 5.02 -1.82 0.79
CA ALA A 71 5.31 -1.69 2.23
C ALA A 71 4.09 -2.19 3.01
N GLY A 72 4.33 -2.98 4.04
CA GLY A 72 3.24 -3.52 4.83
C GLY A 72 3.73 -4.50 5.88
N GLY A 73 2.78 -5.01 6.65
CA GLY A 73 3.06 -5.96 7.70
C GLY A 73 1.81 -6.30 8.50
N ARG A 74 2.04 -6.84 9.68
CA ARG A 74 0.97 -7.34 10.55
C ARG A 74 0.16 -6.18 11.15
N VAL A 75 -1.15 -6.36 11.18
CA VAL A 75 -2.04 -5.46 11.93
C VAL A 75 -1.97 -5.84 13.40
N GLU A 76 -1.57 -4.88 14.23
CA GLU A 76 -1.43 -5.08 15.67
C GLU A 76 -2.80 -4.99 16.36
N PRO A 77 -2.96 -5.59 17.56
CA PRO A 77 -4.21 -5.47 18.30
C PRO A 77 -4.62 -4.01 18.54
N GLY A 78 -5.88 -3.69 18.25
CA GLY A 78 -6.40 -2.34 18.41
C GLY A 78 -6.08 -1.39 17.25
N GLU A 79 -5.34 -1.84 16.27
CA GLU A 79 -4.94 -1.07 15.10
C GLU A 79 -5.88 -1.37 13.92
N THR A 80 -6.22 -0.37 13.14
CA THR A 80 -6.93 -0.60 11.88
C THR A 80 -5.93 -1.00 10.80
N ALA A 81 -6.44 -1.58 9.69
CA ALA A 81 -5.58 -1.90 8.55
C ALA A 81 -4.90 -0.65 7.99
N THR A 82 -5.62 0.46 7.91
CA THR A 82 -5.07 1.73 7.45
C THR A 82 -3.92 2.19 8.35
N GLU A 83 -4.13 2.15 9.66
CA GLU A 83 -3.09 2.53 10.62
C GLU A 83 -1.85 1.64 10.50
N ALA A 84 -2.06 0.33 10.35
CA ALA A 84 -0.98 -0.63 10.19
C ALA A 84 -0.18 -0.38 8.91
N ALA A 85 -0.87 -0.18 7.79
CA ALA A 85 -0.20 0.07 6.51
C ALA A 85 0.66 1.33 6.55
N LEU A 86 0.14 2.40 7.14
CA LEU A 86 0.88 3.67 7.26
C LEU A 86 2.05 3.54 8.23
N ARG A 87 1.86 2.87 9.36
CA ARG A 87 2.93 2.63 10.33
C ARG A 87 4.07 1.83 9.71
N GLU A 88 3.73 0.73 9.03
CA GLU A 88 4.73 -0.12 8.39
C GLU A 88 5.49 0.64 7.30
N ALA A 89 4.81 1.47 6.51
CA ALA A 89 5.47 2.28 5.50
C ALA A 89 6.40 3.33 6.14
N THR A 90 5.99 3.92 7.25
CA THR A 90 6.85 4.85 7.99
C THR A 90 8.12 4.15 8.47
N GLU A 91 7.98 2.94 9.02
CA GLU A 91 9.12 2.16 9.52
C GLU A 91 10.03 1.69 8.39
N ALA A 92 9.46 1.19 7.29
CA ALA A 92 10.22 0.56 6.22
C ALA A 92 10.87 1.54 5.26
N ILE A 93 10.19 2.63 4.93
CA ILE A 93 10.65 3.57 3.88
C ILE A 93 10.61 5.03 4.30
N GLY A 94 10.34 5.33 5.56
CA GLY A 94 10.35 6.70 6.06
C GLY A 94 9.22 7.56 5.52
N LEU A 95 8.09 6.95 5.18
CA LEU A 95 6.94 7.69 4.65
C LEU A 95 6.32 8.56 5.75
N ASP A 96 6.07 9.83 5.42
CA ASP A 96 5.30 10.73 6.27
C ASP A 96 3.81 10.48 6.05
N PRO A 97 3.06 10.01 7.05
CA PRO A 97 1.63 9.75 6.88
C PRO A 97 0.83 10.99 6.48
N GLY A 98 1.29 12.19 6.86
CA GLY A 98 0.65 13.43 6.47
C GLY A 98 0.78 13.77 4.99
N SER A 99 1.67 13.08 4.27
CA SER A 99 1.85 13.29 2.84
C SER A 99 0.91 12.45 1.98
N VAL A 100 0.05 11.64 2.61
CA VAL A 100 -0.75 10.62 1.96
C VAL A 100 -2.24 10.84 2.22
N SER A 101 -3.06 10.65 1.20
CA SER A 101 -4.52 10.62 1.33
C SER A 101 -5.02 9.21 1.03
N VAL A 102 -5.65 8.58 2.02
CA VAL A 102 -6.16 7.21 1.85
C VAL A 102 -7.45 7.27 1.03
N LEU A 103 -7.49 6.50 -0.04
CA LEU A 103 -8.65 6.44 -0.94
C LEU A 103 -9.64 5.35 -0.54
N GLY A 104 -9.16 4.25 0.02
CA GLY A 104 -9.99 3.14 0.44
C GLY A 104 -9.22 1.85 0.55
N HIS A 105 -9.96 0.76 0.75
CA HIS A 105 -9.40 -0.59 0.82
C HIS A 105 -9.82 -1.37 -0.41
N GLY A 106 -8.88 -2.14 -0.98
CA GLY A 106 -9.20 -3.14 -1.98
C GLY A 106 -9.75 -4.41 -1.34
N PRO A 107 -10.10 -5.43 -2.15
CA PRO A 107 -10.54 -6.70 -1.61
C PRO A 107 -9.42 -7.39 -0.83
N THR A 108 -9.77 -8.03 0.28
CA THR A 108 -8.80 -8.81 1.04
C THR A 108 -8.39 -10.06 0.25
N PHE A 109 -7.17 -10.51 0.45
CA PHE A 109 -6.70 -11.73 -0.18
C PHE A 109 -5.86 -12.55 0.78
N TYR A 110 -5.82 -13.87 0.54
CA TYR A 110 -5.11 -14.83 1.39
C TYR A 110 -3.78 -15.20 0.75
N ILE A 111 -2.72 -15.18 1.55
CA ILE A 111 -1.38 -15.55 1.08
C ILE A 111 -0.91 -16.82 1.79
N PRO A 112 -0.98 -18.00 1.15
CA PRO A 112 -0.28 -19.16 1.66
C PRO A 112 1.22 -19.04 1.35
N PRO A 113 2.13 -19.61 2.13
CA PRO A 113 1.91 -20.38 3.35
C PRO A 113 1.84 -19.55 4.63
N SER A 114 1.92 -18.23 4.54
CA SER A 114 1.96 -17.35 5.70
C SER A 114 0.64 -17.34 6.49
N ARG A 115 -0.45 -17.71 5.85
CA ARG A 115 -1.81 -17.71 6.40
C ARG A 115 -2.33 -16.32 6.74
N PHE A 116 -1.75 -15.29 6.18
CA PHE A 116 -2.24 -13.94 6.34
C PHE A 116 -3.36 -13.64 5.36
N TRP A 117 -4.39 -12.98 5.90
CA TRP A 117 -5.36 -12.28 5.09
C TRP A 117 -4.89 -10.84 4.99
N VAL A 118 -4.67 -10.38 3.78
CA VAL A 118 -4.06 -9.08 3.54
C VAL A 118 -5.09 -8.08 3.06
N VAL A 119 -5.08 -6.92 3.71
CA VAL A 119 -5.95 -5.80 3.34
C VAL A 119 -5.09 -4.80 2.56
N PRO A 120 -5.37 -4.59 1.25
CA PRO A 120 -4.66 -3.56 0.51
C PRO A 120 -5.28 -2.19 0.81
N VAL A 121 -4.47 -1.30 1.36
CA VAL A 121 -4.86 0.08 1.63
C VAL A 121 -4.35 0.93 0.47
N VAL A 122 -5.27 1.50 -0.30
CA VAL A 122 -4.93 2.28 -1.50
C VAL A 122 -4.88 3.75 -1.13
N ALA A 123 -3.78 4.40 -1.45
CA ALA A 123 -3.54 5.78 -1.05
C ALA A 123 -2.88 6.59 -2.16
N ARG A 124 -3.22 7.86 -2.20
CA ARG A 124 -2.59 8.84 -3.08
C ARG A 124 -1.48 9.55 -2.32
N TRP A 125 -0.28 9.56 -2.89
CA TRP A 125 0.84 10.30 -2.34
C TRP A 125 0.80 11.74 -2.88
N HIS A 126 0.04 12.60 -2.22
CA HIS A 126 -0.23 13.96 -2.71
C HIS A 126 0.91 14.93 -2.47
N ALA A 127 1.80 14.62 -1.54
CA ALA A 127 2.96 15.46 -1.22
C ALA A 127 4.24 14.61 -1.17
N PRO A 128 4.74 14.15 -2.35
CA PRO A 128 5.92 13.31 -2.40
C PRO A 128 7.14 13.97 -1.76
N HIS A 129 7.92 13.16 -1.08
CA HIS A 129 9.14 13.58 -0.41
C HIS A 129 10.20 12.47 -0.53
N PRO A 130 11.47 12.76 -0.24
CA PRO A 130 12.50 11.72 -0.24
C PRO A 130 12.17 10.64 0.79
N LEU A 131 12.39 9.37 0.39
CA LEU A 131 12.17 8.22 1.25
C LEU A 131 13.51 7.72 1.78
N VAL A 132 13.49 7.17 2.99
CA VAL A 132 14.66 6.61 3.65
C VAL A 132 14.36 5.16 4.02
N VAL A 133 15.04 4.23 3.36
CA VAL A 133 14.78 2.81 3.60
C VAL A 133 15.33 2.35 4.95
N GLU A 134 14.61 1.42 5.60
CA GLU A 134 15.14 0.66 6.73
C GLU A 134 16.04 -0.43 6.17
N PRO A 135 17.38 -0.30 6.31
CA PRO A 135 18.29 -1.20 5.59
C PRO A 135 18.24 -2.65 6.05
N ARG A 136 17.65 -2.92 7.22
CA ARG A 136 17.50 -4.30 7.70
C ARG A 136 16.39 -5.06 6.99
N GLU A 137 15.47 -4.36 6.35
CA GLU A 137 14.31 -4.97 5.68
C GLU A 137 14.29 -4.72 4.18
N VAL A 138 14.68 -3.53 3.77
CA VAL A 138 14.48 -3.03 2.41
C VAL A 138 15.83 -2.73 1.76
N ALA A 139 16.06 -3.31 0.58
CA ALA A 139 17.25 -3.01 -0.21
C ALA A 139 17.11 -1.71 -1.00
N GLN A 140 15.93 -1.49 -1.59
CA GLN A 140 15.69 -0.27 -2.37
C GLN A 140 14.21 0.02 -2.56
N VAL A 141 13.89 1.26 -2.86
CA VAL A 141 12.57 1.69 -3.33
C VAL A 141 12.63 1.90 -4.83
N LEU A 142 11.62 1.40 -5.51
CA LEU A 142 11.55 1.48 -6.97
C LEU A 142 10.47 2.45 -7.43
#